data_588f72623904268a74717591c6211535
#
_entry.id   588f72623904268a74717591c6211535
#
_cell.length_a   1.000
_cell.length_b   1.000
_cell.length_c   1.000
_cell.angle_alpha   90.00
_cell.angle_beta   90.00
_cell.angle_gamma   90.00
#
_symmetry.space_group_name_H-M   'P 1'
#
loop_
_entity.id
_entity.type
_entity.pdbx_description
1 polymer ?
#
loop_
_entity_poly.entity_id
_entity_poly.type
_entity_poly.pdbx_seq_one_letter_code
_entity_poly.pdbx_strand_id
1 'polypeptide(L)'
;MEFSEIVEYAKSGLKLPKISSQSEHLAYLTVICILEAFRNRTINGAQAKNQKEKAEQLFHDARKQEADRLIVYRTYQQNTLKVEELLHEINKELRNQEADKGRVIDLSLRALEVLTNTKLNRLR
;
A
#
# COMPACT_ATOMS: atom_id res chain seq x y z
N MET A 1 10.97 -1.35 -9.45
CA MET A 1 11.97 -2.35 -9.91
C MET A 1 11.23 -3.52 -10.55
N GLU A 2 11.69 -3.95 -11.69
CA GLU A 2 11.12 -5.10 -12.39
C GLU A 2 11.69 -6.41 -11.84
N PHE A 3 10.95 -7.51 -12.02
CA PHE A 3 11.40 -8.82 -11.54
C PHE A 3 12.75 -9.26 -12.14
N SER A 4 12.97 -8.96 -13.41
CA SER A 4 14.25 -9.25 -14.08
C SER A 4 15.45 -8.55 -13.41
N GLU A 5 15.27 -7.33 -12.92
CA GLU A 5 16.30 -6.61 -12.18
C GLU A 5 16.59 -7.28 -10.84
N ILE A 6 15.55 -7.75 -10.14
CA ILE A 6 15.69 -8.50 -8.89
C ILE A 6 16.48 -9.78 -9.10
N VAL A 7 16.20 -10.50 -10.18
CA VAL A 7 16.95 -11.70 -10.56
C VAL A 7 18.43 -11.40 -10.81
N GLU A 8 18.74 -10.30 -11.49
CA GLU A 8 20.12 -9.87 -11.73
C GLU A 8 20.86 -9.55 -10.42
N TYR A 9 20.23 -8.85 -9.49
CA TYR A 9 20.81 -8.63 -8.16
C TYR A 9 21.11 -9.94 -7.45
N ALA A 10 20.19 -10.89 -7.48
CA ALA A 10 20.38 -12.20 -6.85
C ALA A 10 21.51 -13.01 -7.49
N LYS A 11 21.60 -13.03 -8.82
CA LYS A 11 22.65 -13.73 -9.56
C LYS A 11 24.04 -13.10 -9.33
N SER A 12 24.11 -11.79 -9.21
CA SER A 12 25.35 -11.06 -9.01
C SER A 12 25.84 -11.06 -7.56
N GLY A 13 25.05 -11.59 -6.63
CA GLY A 13 25.37 -11.58 -5.20
C GLY A 13 25.29 -10.21 -4.55
N LEU A 14 24.66 -9.24 -5.22
CA LEU A 14 24.48 -7.88 -4.71
C LEU A 14 23.23 -7.80 -3.83
N LYS A 15 23.28 -6.99 -2.78
CA LYS A 15 22.13 -6.72 -1.93
C LYS A 15 21.19 -5.71 -2.61
N LEU A 16 19.88 -5.87 -2.38
CA LEU A 16 18.91 -4.88 -2.83
C LEU A 16 19.10 -3.54 -2.12
N PRO A 17 18.76 -2.41 -2.79
CA PRO A 17 18.75 -1.10 -2.15
C PRO A 17 17.84 -1.09 -0.92
N LYS A 18 18.21 -0.34 0.12
CA LYS A 18 17.44 -0.23 1.39
C LYS A 18 16.04 0.35 1.19
N ILE A 19 15.83 1.14 0.13
CA ILE A 19 14.54 1.76 -0.21
C ILE A 19 13.58 0.80 -0.93
N SER A 20 14.00 -0.44 -1.17
CA SER A 20 13.17 -1.42 -1.86
C SER A 20 11.92 -1.78 -1.04
N SER A 21 10.81 -2.06 -1.74
CA SER A 21 9.56 -2.44 -1.12
C SER A 21 9.61 -3.84 -0.51
N GLN A 22 8.62 -4.18 0.31
CA GLN A 22 8.51 -5.51 0.92
C GLN A 22 8.36 -6.59 -0.14
N SER A 23 7.56 -6.37 -1.19
CA SER A 23 7.40 -7.32 -2.30
C SER A 23 8.72 -7.56 -3.03
N GLU A 24 9.52 -6.51 -3.25
CA GLU A 24 10.84 -6.61 -3.86
C GLU A 24 11.82 -7.45 -3.01
N HIS A 25 11.85 -7.22 -1.70
CA HIS A 25 12.68 -8.01 -0.77
C HIS A 25 12.26 -9.48 -0.73
N LEU A 26 10.96 -9.77 -0.69
CA LEU A 26 10.46 -11.15 -0.69
C LEU A 26 10.79 -11.88 -1.99
N ALA A 27 10.64 -11.21 -3.13
CA ALA A 27 11.01 -11.76 -4.44
C ALA A 27 12.52 -12.05 -4.50
N TYR A 28 13.35 -11.13 -4.02
CA TYR A 28 14.80 -11.30 -3.96
C TYR A 28 15.20 -12.53 -3.13
N LEU A 29 14.66 -12.70 -1.93
CA LEU A 29 14.94 -13.84 -1.07
C LEU A 29 14.46 -15.14 -1.72
N THR A 30 13.31 -15.15 -2.35
CA THR A 30 12.78 -16.31 -3.06
C THR A 30 13.68 -16.72 -4.21
N VAL A 31 14.15 -15.79 -5.01
CA VAL A 31 15.08 -16.07 -6.12
C VAL A 31 16.41 -16.61 -5.60
N ILE A 32 16.95 -16.06 -4.52
CA ILE A 32 18.18 -16.57 -3.88
C ILE A 32 17.98 -18.03 -3.48
N CYS A 33 16.88 -18.38 -2.83
CA CYS A 33 16.58 -19.76 -2.43
C CYS A 33 16.51 -20.70 -3.63
N ILE A 34 15.86 -20.26 -4.72
CA ILE A 34 15.79 -21.04 -5.97
C ILE A 34 17.18 -21.27 -6.56
N LEU A 35 18.01 -20.23 -6.63
CA LEU A 35 19.38 -20.34 -7.15
C LEU A 35 20.25 -21.27 -6.31
N GLU A 36 20.16 -21.20 -4.99
CA GLU A 36 20.88 -22.08 -4.08
C GLU A 36 20.43 -23.54 -4.24
N ALA A 37 19.12 -23.80 -4.29
CA ALA A 37 18.58 -25.13 -4.51
C ALA A 37 19.04 -25.73 -5.85
N PHE A 38 19.11 -24.93 -6.89
CA PHE A 38 19.62 -25.33 -8.19
C PHE A 38 21.14 -25.64 -8.13
N ARG A 39 21.93 -24.79 -7.49
CA ARG A 39 23.38 -25.00 -7.33
C ARG A 39 23.69 -26.24 -6.53
N ASN A 40 22.89 -26.52 -5.51
CA ASN A 40 23.04 -27.70 -4.64
C ASN A 40 22.41 -28.96 -5.25
N ARG A 41 21.91 -28.88 -6.48
CA ARG A 41 21.24 -29.98 -7.18
C ARG A 41 20.02 -30.57 -6.49
N THR A 42 19.40 -29.80 -5.57
CA THR A 42 18.14 -30.16 -4.93
C THR A 42 16.98 -30.13 -5.93
N ILE A 43 17.04 -29.22 -6.90
CA ILE A 43 16.09 -29.11 -8.00
C ILE A 43 16.83 -29.10 -9.33
N ASN A 44 16.16 -29.55 -10.38
CA ASN A 44 16.70 -29.51 -11.75
C ASN A 44 16.38 -28.16 -12.45
N GLY A 45 16.92 -27.96 -13.67
CA GLY A 45 16.71 -26.73 -14.41
C GLY A 45 15.24 -26.43 -14.75
N ALA A 46 14.46 -27.47 -15.07
CA ALA A 46 13.03 -27.31 -15.36
C ALA A 46 12.24 -26.89 -14.12
N GLN A 47 12.56 -27.47 -12.96
CA GLN A 47 11.95 -27.10 -11.66
C GLN A 47 12.33 -25.68 -11.27
N ALA A 48 13.60 -25.30 -11.43
CA ALA A 48 14.08 -23.95 -11.16
C ALA A 48 13.33 -22.90 -12.00
N LYS A 49 13.17 -23.15 -13.30
CA LYS A 49 12.43 -22.29 -14.23
C LYS A 49 10.97 -22.17 -13.81
N ASN A 50 10.31 -23.26 -13.46
CA ASN A 50 8.91 -23.27 -13.01
C ASN A 50 8.74 -22.49 -11.70
N GLN A 51 9.61 -22.69 -10.73
CA GLN A 51 9.57 -21.96 -9.46
C GLN A 51 9.82 -20.45 -9.66
N LYS A 52 10.71 -20.09 -10.57
CA LYS A 52 10.99 -18.70 -10.92
C LYS A 52 9.77 -18.02 -11.55
N GLU A 53 9.05 -18.71 -12.45
CA GLU A 53 7.81 -18.20 -13.05
C GLU A 53 6.72 -17.97 -11.98
N LYS A 54 6.57 -18.90 -11.03
CA LYS A 54 5.66 -18.74 -9.90
C LYS A 54 6.04 -17.57 -9.00
N ALA A 55 7.33 -17.40 -8.72
CA ALA A 55 7.84 -16.27 -7.93
C ALA A 55 7.56 -14.94 -8.62
N GLU A 56 7.71 -14.86 -9.94
CA GLU A 56 7.37 -13.67 -10.72
C GLU A 56 5.90 -13.32 -10.61
N GLN A 57 5.01 -14.30 -10.73
CA GLN A 57 3.57 -14.10 -10.61
C GLN A 57 3.20 -13.60 -9.21
N LEU A 58 3.74 -14.22 -8.17
CA LEU A 58 3.53 -13.79 -6.79
C LEU A 58 4.05 -12.37 -6.52
N PHE A 59 5.17 -12.02 -7.12
CA PHE A 59 5.72 -10.66 -7.04
C PHE A 59 4.78 -9.63 -7.64
N HIS A 60 4.25 -9.89 -8.83
CA HIS A 60 3.30 -8.98 -9.49
C HIS A 60 2.01 -8.84 -8.67
N ASP A 61 1.48 -9.94 -8.13
CA ASP A 61 0.29 -9.90 -7.28
C ASP A 61 0.53 -9.11 -5.99
N ALA A 62 1.66 -9.33 -5.33
CA ALA A 62 2.03 -8.62 -4.11
C ALA A 62 2.22 -7.12 -4.36
N ARG A 63 2.87 -6.76 -5.46
CA ARG A 63 3.07 -5.37 -5.88
C ARG A 63 1.77 -4.65 -6.15
N LYS A 64 0.82 -5.32 -6.77
CA LYS A 64 -0.52 -4.79 -7.00
C LYS A 64 -1.25 -4.54 -5.68
N GLN A 65 -1.19 -5.48 -4.74
CA GLN A 65 -1.79 -5.31 -3.41
C GLN A 65 -1.16 -4.14 -2.63
N GLU A 66 0.14 -3.96 -2.71
CA GLU A 66 0.83 -2.81 -2.10
C GLU A 66 0.34 -1.49 -2.68
N ALA A 67 0.20 -1.39 -4.00
CA ALA A 67 -0.32 -0.20 -4.65
C ALA A 67 -1.76 0.11 -4.22
N ASP A 68 -2.63 -0.90 -4.14
CA ASP A 68 -4.02 -0.76 -3.70
C ASP A 68 -4.08 -0.29 -2.24
N ARG A 69 -3.27 -0.83 -1.35
CA ARG A 69 -3.17 -0.40 0.06
C ARG A 69 -2.73 1.05 0.18
N LEU A 70 -1.78 1.48 -0.63
CA LEU A 70 -1.29 2.86 -0.63
C LEU A 70 -2.37 3.84 -1.08
N ILE A 71 -3.18 3.49 -2.08
CA ILE A 71 -4.31 4.29 -2.55
C ILE A 71 -5.34 4.45 -1.42
N VAL A 72 -5.72 3.37 -0.76
CA VAL A 72 -6.67 3.40 0.38
C VAL A 72 -6.15 4.29 1.51
N TYR A 73 -4.88 4.19 1.86
CA TYR A 73 -4.26 4.99 2.90
C TYR A 73 -4.27 6.49 2.56
N ARG A 74 -3.93 6.85 1.33
CA ARG A 74 -3.96 8.25 0.87
C ARG A 74 -5.37 8.83 0.91
N THR A 75 -6.37 8.07 0.48
CA THR A 75 -7.77 8.48 0.54
C THR A 75 -8.21 8.72 1.98
N TYR A 76 -7.84 7.85 2.90
CA TYR A 76 -8.11 8.01 4.33
C TYR A 76 -7.49 9.29 4.89
N GLN A 77 -6.23 9.58 4.57
CA GLN A 77 -5.57 10.83 5.00
C GLN A 77 -6.29 12.07 4.49
N GLN A 78 -6.66 12.10 3.22
CA GLN A 78 -7.39 13.23 2.62
C GLN A 78 -8.74 13.45 3.30
N ASN A 79 -9.49 12.39 3.58
CA ASN A 79 -10.78 12.50 4.26
C ASN A 79 -10.62 12.97 5.71
N THR A 80 -9.58 12.55 6.42
CA THR A 80 -9.27 13.03 7.77
C THR A 80 -9.00 14.52 7.79
N LEU A 81 -8.23 15.03 6.83
CA LEU A 81 -7.99 16.48 6.71
C LEU A 81 -9.27 17.27 6.46
N LYS A 82 -10.18 16.76 5.61
CA LYS A 82 -11.49 17.41 5.37
C LYS A 82 -12.33 17.47 6.64
N VAL A 83 -12.34 16.39 7.44
CA VAL A 83 -13.05 16.37 8.74
C VAL A 83 -12.47 17.41 9.69
N GLU A 84 -11.16 17.51 9.79
CA GLU A 84 -10.49 18.51 10.62
C GLU A 84 -10.85 19.95 10.21
N GLU A 85 -10.88 20.24 8.92
CA GLU A 85 -11.28 21.55 8.40
C GLU A 85 -12.73 21.86 8.77
N LEU A 86 -13.66 20.91 8.61
CA LEU A 86 -15.07 21.09 8.95
C LEU A 86 -15.26 21.30 10.45
N LEU A 87 -14.55 20.57 11.30
CA LEU A 87 -14.58 20.76 12.76
C LEU A 87 -14.05 22.13 13.16
N HIS A 88 -13.02 22.62 12.47
CA HIS A 88 -12.49 23.96 12.70
C HIS A 88 -13.54 25.04 12.36
N GLU A 89 -14.24 24.91 11.25
CA GLU A 89 -15.31 25.83 10.88
C GLU A 89 -16.48 25.79 11.87
N ILE A 90 -16.87 24.61 12.35
CA ILE A 90 -17.91 24.44 13.36
C ILE A 90 -17.50 25.18 14.65
N ASN A 91 -16.28 24.97 15.12
CA ASN A 91 -15.77 25.66 16.31
C ASN A 91 -15.74 27.18 16.15
N LYS A 92 -15.39 27.67 14.97
CA LYS A 92 -15.39 29.08 14.64
C LYS A 92 -16.80 29.67 14.71
N GLU A 93 -17.82 28.98 14.16
CA GLU A 93 -19.22 29.40 14.23
C GLU A 93 -19.74 29.40 15.67
N LEU A 94 -19.41 28.39 16.47
CA LEU A 94 -19.83 28.30 17.88
C LEU A 94 -19.23 29.39 18.77
N ARG A 95 -18.06 29.93 18.41
CA ARG A 95 -17.43 31.05 19.12
C ARG A 95 -18.08 32.41 18.79
N ASN A 96 -18.80 32.48 17.69
CA ASN A 96 -19.48 33.68 17.30
C ASN A 96 -20.76 33.82 18.13
N GLN A 97 -21.01 34.99 18.77
CA GLN A 97 -22.19 35.25 19.58
C GLN A 97 -23.49 35.21 18.75
N GLU A 98 -23.41 35.44 17.44
CA GLU A 98 -24.52 35.37 16.49
C GLU A 98 -24.48 34.08 15.69
N ALA A 99 -24.08 32.96 16.29
CA ALA A 99 -23.93 31.69 15.60
C ALA A 99 -25.20 31.28 14.86
N ASP A 100 -25.07 30.97 13.57
CA ASP A 100 -26.13 30.39 12.76
C ASP A 100 -26.23 28.89 13.03
N LYS A 101 -27.29 28.51 13.77
CA LYS A 101 -27.54 27.10 14.13
C LYS A 101 -27.73 26.22 12.89
N GLY A 102 -28.34 26.73 11.83
CA GLY A 102 -28.51 25.99 10.59
C GLY A 102 -27.20 25.64 9.93
N ARG A 103 -26.24 26.58 9.92
CA ARG A 103 -24.91 26.36 9.38
C ARG A 103 -24.11 25.35 10.19
N VAL A 104 -24.20 25.39 11.51
CA VAL A 104 -23.54 24.41 12.39
C VAL A 104 -24.07 23.00 12.13
N ILE A 105 -25.36 22.83 11.98
CA ILE A 105 -25.99 21.55 11.67
C ILE A 105 -25.52 21.05 10.30
N ASP A 106 -25.50 21.91 9.28
CA ASP A 106 -25.05 21.56 7.94
C ASP A 106 -23.58 21.09 7.93
N LEU A 107 -22.69 21.83 8.60
CA LEU A 107 -21.28 21.45 8.71
C LEU A 107 -21.10 20.11 9.46
N SER A 108 -21.89 19.87 10.50
CA SER A 108 -21.86 18.60 11.25
C SER A 108 -22.30 17.42 10.38
N LEU A 109 -23.34 17.59 9.55
CA LEU A 109 -23.81 16.59 8.61
C LEU A 109 -22.76 16.28 7.54
N ARG A 110 -22.06 17.28 7.02
CA ARG A 110 -20.98 17.09 6.06
C ARG A 110 -19.82 16.30 6.67
N ALA A 111 -19.44 16.61 7.91
CA ALA A 111 -18.39 15.88 8.62
C ALA A 111 -18.77 14.39 8.81
N LEU A 112 -20.03 14.09 9.18
CA LEU A 112 -20.53 12.72 9.29
C LEU A 112 -20.51 11.99 7.94
N GLU A 113 -20.90 12.64 6.87
CA GLU A 113 -20.86 12.08 5.52
C GLU A 113 -19.44 11.68 5.11
N VAL A 114 -18.45 12.55 5.32
CA VAL A 114 -17.03 12.26 5.03
C VAL A 114 -16.54 11.08 5.86
N LEU A 115 -16.87 11.00 7.15
CA LEU A 115 -16.50 9.89 8.02
C LEU A 115 -17.14 8.57 7.57
N THR A 116 -18.41 8.60 7.16
CA THR A 116 -19.13 7.41 6.66
C THR A 116 -18.47 6.89 5.40
N ASN A 117 -18.16 7.76 4.44
CA ASN A 117 -17.44 7.37 3.21
C ASN A 117 -16.07 6.78 3.51
N THR A 118 -15.34 7.35 4.47
CA THR A 118 -14.05 6.81 4.91
C THR A 118 -14.18 5.40 5.48
N LYS A 119 -15.19 5.15 6.31
CA LYS A 119 -15.47 3.81 6.88
C LYS A 119 -15.81 2.79 5.79
N LEU A 120 -16.67 3.14 4.83
CA LEU A 120 -17.02 2.27 3.71
C LEU A 120 -15.80 1.90 2.87
N ASN A 121 -14.91 2.85 2.60
CA ASN A 121 -13.68 2.60 1.85
C ASN A 121 -12.72 1.67 2.61
N ARG A 122 -12.71 1.70 3.94
CA ARG A 122 -11.90 0.80 4.78
C ARG A 122 -12.40 -0.64 4.78
N LEU A 123 -13.71 -0.84 4.62
CA LEU A 123 -14.34 -2.17 4.63
C LEU A 123 -14.20 -2.90 3.30
N ARG A 124 -13.81 -2.21 2.25
CA ARG A 124 -13.54 -2.78 0.94
C ARG A 124 -12.09 -3.22 0.84
#